data_e22b6c18563e40c018c77f2f7f8b9dd9
#
_entry.id   e22b6c18563e40c018c77f2f7f8b9dd9
#
_cell.length_a   1.000
_cell.length_b   1.000
_cell.length_c   1.000
_cell.angle_alpha   90.00
_cell.angle_beta   90.00
_cell.angle_gamma   90.00
#
_symmetry.space_group_name_H-M   'P 1'
#
loop_
_entity.id
_entity.type
_entity.pdbx_description
1 polymer ?
#
loop_
_entity_poly.entity_id
_entity_poly.type
_entity_poly.pdbx_seq_one_letter_code
_entity_poly.pdbx_strand_id
1 'polypeptide(L)'
;DQRILGGGRIQLRTEYFPLPFELAIREIDPKIGPYLEEFKDLEVAEYCGLWNSREVAGYGIGSIYLVRVGIAILPQLNLKKLFGLSSPVTLSISKSVGYEIISVLGDNGSFYYPKEGLIATALEINDIAELSHAQEAERNYIFELRNKINFNTVESGPKGEMELQFELQIPKPQNEKK
;
A
#
# COMPACT_ATOMS: atom_id res chain seq x y z
N ASP A 1 -11.76 -21.55 -13.80
CA ASP A 1 -12.53 -20.79 -12.79
C ASP A 1 -11.76 -19.55 -12.37
N GLN A 2 -12.32 -18.36 -12.63
CA GLN A 2 -11.76 -17.12 -12.13
C GLN A 2 -12.24 -16.91 -10.69
N ARG A 3 -11.38 -17.20 -9.70
CA ARG A 3 -11.65 -16.98 -8.29
C ARG A 3 -10.79 -15.84 -7.76
N ILE A 4 -11.37 -14.95 -6.96
CA ILE A 4 -10.60 -13.90 -6.27
C ILE A 4 -9.95 -14.53 -5.03
N LEU A 5 -8.63 -14.60 -5.02
CA LEU A 5 -7.83 -15.23 -3.97
C LEU A 5 -7.08 -14.22 -3.07
N GLY A 6 -7.13 -12.95 -3.40
CA GLY A 6 -6.54 -11.87 -2.62
C GLY A 6 -6.88 -10.51 -3.21
N GLY A 7 -6.62 -9.46 -2.47
CA GLY A 7 -6.87 -8.10 -2.92
C GLY A 7 -6.28 -7.05 -2.01
N GLY A 8 -6.26 -5.83 -2.49
CA GLY A 8 -5.92 -4.63 -1.76
C GLY A 8 -6.64 -3.43 -2.37
N ARG A 9 -6.72 -2.33 -1.66
CA ARG A 9 -7.39 -1.11 -2.09
C ARG A 9 -6.45 0.08 -1.98
N ILE A 10 -6.36 0.86 -3.06
CA ILE A 10 -5.78 2.20 -3.03
C ILE A 10 -6.95 3.17 -2.99
N GLN A 11 -7.11 3.87 -1.88
CA GLN A 11 -8.15 4.88 -1.69
C GLN A 11 -7.55 6.27 -1.81
N LEU A 12 -8.02 7.05 -2.78
CA LEU A 12 -7.66 8.45 -2.92
C LEU A 12 -8.33 9.27 -1.81
N ARG A 13 -7.62 10.26 -1.26
CA ARG A 13 -8.21 11.27 -0.38
C ARG A 13 -8.96 12.28 -1.23
N THR A 14 -10.20 12.54 -0.87
CA THR A 14 -11.01 13.59 -1.46
C THR A 14 -11.75 14.35 -0.36
N GLU A 15 -12.36 15.47 -0.68
CA GLU A 15 -13.21 16.22 0.26
C GLU A 15 -14.29 15.35 0.91
N TYR A 16 -14.87 14.42 0.14
CA TYR A 16 -16.00 13.57 0.59
C TYR A 16 -15.53 12.21 1.14
N PHE A 17 -14.31 11.78 0.83
CA PHE A 17 -13.79 10.48 1.21
C PHE A 17 -12.44 10.63 1.92
N PRO A 18 -12.44 10.78 3.27
CA PRO A 18 -11.22 10.75 4.06
C PRO A 18 -10.55 9.38 3.98
N LEU A 19 -9.25 9.34 4.26
CA LEU A 19 -8.50 8.09 4.28
C LEU A 19 -8.94 7.22 5.46
N PRO A 20 -9.01 5.88 5.31
CA PRO A 20 -9.28 4.96 6.41
C PRO A 20 -8.34 5.17 7.61
N PHE A 21 -7.07 5.36 7.36
CA PHE A 21 -6.07 5.65 8.37
C PHE A 21 -6.35 7.00 9.11
N GLU A 22 -6.81 8.03 8.38
CA GLU A 22 -7.24 9.30 8.98
C GLU A 22 -8.40 9.07 9.95
N LEU A 23 -9.40 8.30 9.54
CA LEU A 23 -10.55 7.96 10.39
C LEU A 23 -10.15 7.10 11.59
N ALA A 24 -9.22 6.15 11.40
CA ALA A 24 -8.74 5.26 12.45
C ALA A 24 -7.97 6.02 13.55
N ILE A 25 -7.22 7.05 13.18
CA ILE A 25 -6.34 7.78 14.12
C ILE A 25 -7.03 9.00 14.73
N ARG A 26 -8.00 9.61 14.08
CA ARG A 26 -8.62 10.89 14.47
C ARG A 26 -9.08 10.94 15.92
N GLU A 27 -9.66 9.85 16.42
CA GLU A 27 -10.15 9.75 17.79
C GLU A 27 -9.03 9.46 18.82
N ILE A 28 -7.86 9.02 18.35
CA ILE A 28 -6.75 8.60 19.20
C ILE A 28 -5.70 9.71 19.29
N ASP A 29 -5.40 10.37 18.18
CA ASP A 29 -4.42 11.46 18.11
C ASP A 29 -4.94 12.62 17.25
N PRO A 30 -5.30 13.76 17.87
CA PRO A 30 -5.78 14.93 17.14
C PRO A 30 -4.76 15.55 16.18
N LYS A 31 -3.47 15.21 16.27
CA LYS A 31 -2.43 15.69 15.36
C LYS A 31 -2.63 15.25 13.91
N ILE A 32 -3.40 14.17 13.67
CA ILE A 32 -3.64 13.67 12.32
C ILE A 32 -4.28 14.71 11.40
N GLY A 33 -5.20 15.54 11.92
CA GLY A 33 -5.86 16.59 11.16
C GLY A 33 -4.86 17.62 10.62
N PRO A 34 -4.12 18.35 11.49
CA PRO A 34 -3.06 19.27 11.06
C PRO A 34 -2.02 18.61 10.15
N TYR A 35 -1.61 17.37 10.46
CA TYR A 35 -0.64 16.64 9.64
C TYR A 35 -1.14 16.45 8.19
N LEU A 36 -2.39 16.02 8.01
CA LEU A 36 -2.95 15.79 6.67
C LEU A 36 -3.31 17.10 5.95
N GLU A 37 -3.52 18.20 6.68
CA GLU A 37 -3.79 19.51 6.08
C GLU A 37 -2.58 20.03 5.28
N GLU A 38 -1.36 19.62 5.64
CA GLU A 38 -0.14 19.95 4.87
C GLU A 38 -0.17 19.39 3.45
N PHE A 39 -1.01 18.38 3.21
CA PHE A 39 -1.12 17.68 1.91
C PHE A 39 -2.46 17.88 1.21
N LYS A 40 -3.27 18.86 1.64
CA LYS A 40 -4.63 19.09 1.09
C LYS A 40 -4.68 19.35 -0.40
N ASP A 41 -3.63 19.99 -0.94
CA ASP A 41 -3.52 20.35 -2.35
C ASP A 41 -2.75 19.30 -3.17
N LEU A 42 -2.45 18.14 -2.57
CA LEU A 42 -1.70 17.07 -3.20
C LEU A 42 -2.58 15.84 -3.46
N GLU A 43 -2.27 15.13 -4.53
CA GLU A 43 -2.81 13.80 -4.83
C GLU A 43 -2.23 12.79 -3.84
N VAL A 44 -3.00 12.45 -2.81
CA VAL A 44 -2.60 11.48 -1.77
C VAL A 44 -3.58 10.33 -1.67
N ALA A 45 -3.08 9.16 -1.27
CA ALA A 45 -3.88 7.96 -1.13
C ALA A 45 -3.44 7.12 0.08
N GLU A 46 -4.25 6.16 0.45
CA GLU A 46 -3.90 5.08 1.37
C GLU A 46 -3.96 3.74 0.66
N TYR A 47 -2.93 2.91 0.85
CA TYR A 47 -2.99 1.50 0.46
C TYR A 47 -3.39 0.67 1.67
N CYS A 48 -4.59 0.11 1.62
CA CYS A 48 -5.24 -0.54 2.75
C CYS A 48 -6.04 -1.78 2.35
N GLY A 49 -6.59 -2.49 3.34
CA GLY A 49 -7.48 -3.62 3.11
C GLY A 49 -6.83 -4.79 2.37
N LEU A 50 -5.52 -5.03 2.58
CA LEU A 50 -4.84 -6.17 2.00
C LEU A 50 -5.32 -7.47 2.65
N TRP A 51 -5.65 -8.45 1.81
CA TRP A 51 -6.10 -9.76 2.25
C TRP A 51 -5.74 -10.85 1.23
N ASN A 52 -5.69 -12.08 1.68
CA ASN A 52 -5.65 -13.26 0.81
C ASN A 52 -6.44 -14.42 1.42
N SER A 53 -6.91 -15.31 0.57
CA SER A 53 -7.59 -16.53 1.00
C SER A 53 -6.61 -17.49 1.70
N ARG A 54 -7.14 -18.38 2.53
CA ARG A 54 -6.33 -19.41 3.18
C ARG A 54 -5.69 -20.39 2.18
N GLU A 55 -6.29 -20.57 1.01
CA GLU A 55 -5.80 -21.45 -0.03
C GLU A 55 -4.41 -21.05 -0.53
N VAL A 56 -4.15 -19.74 -0.61
CA VAL A 56 -2.88 -19.16 -1.08
C VAL A 56 -1.99 -18.65 0.05
N ALA A 57 -2.34 -18.95 1.30
CA ALA A 57 -1.51 -18.58 2.43
C ALA A 57 -0.15 -19.30 2.37
N GLY A 58 0.94 -18.53 2.49
CA GLY A 58 2.31 -19.03 2.39
C GLY A 58 2.92 -18.99 0.98
N TYR A 59 2.17 -18.59 -0.04
CA TYR A 59 2.72 -18.30 -1.38
C TYR A 59 3.19 -16.84 -1.54
N GLY A 60 3.01 -15.99 -0.52
CA GLY A 60 3.43 -14.59 -0.56
C GLY A 60 2.44 -13.63 -1.22
N ILE A 61 1.28 -14.10 -1.72
CA ILE A 61 0.34 -13.26 -2.49
C ILE A 61 -0.10 -12.04 -1.68
N GLY A 62 -0.69 -12.24 -0.49
CA GLY A 62 -1.22 -11.15 0.32
C GLY A 62 -0.17 -10.35 1.10
N SER A 63 1.05 -10.85 1.19
CA SER A 63 2.10 -10.23 2.01
C SER A 63 3.11 -9.42 1.18
N ILE A 64 3.53 -9.90 0.02
CA ILE A 64 4.55 -9.23 -0.77
C ILE A 64 4.10 -8.88 -2.19
N TYR A 65 3.46 -9.81 -2.92
CA TYR A 65 3.11 -9.53 -4.32
C TYR A 65 2.04 -8.45 -4.44
N LEU A 66 0.98 -8.46 -3.62
CA LEU A 66 -0.02 -7.39 -3.61
C LEU A 66 0.59 -6.04 -3.21
N VAL A 67 1.53 -6.04 -2.24
CA VAL A 67 2.23 -4.81 -1.84
C VAL A 67 3.07 -4.25 -2.98
N ARG A 68 3.88 -5.09 -3.64
CA ARG A 68 4.69 -4.70 -4.80
C ARG A 68 3.82 -4.15 -5.95
N VAL A 69 2.75 -4.88 -6.29
CA VAL A 69 1.79 -4.48 -7.33
C VAL A 69 1.14 -3.14 -7.00
N GLY A 70 0.64 -2.99 -5.76
CA GLY A 70 0.01 -1.74 -5.33
C GLY A 70 0.93 -0.54 -5.48
N ILE A 71 2.22 -0.68 -5.11
CA ILE A 71 3.21 0.40 -5.24
C ILE A 71 3.63 0.61 -6.71
N ALA A 72 3.71 -0.47 -7.50
CA ALA A 72 4.10 -0.37 -8.90
C ALA A 72 3.12 0.45 -9.74
N ILE A 73 1.81 0.37 -9.46
CA ILE A 73 0.77 1.06 -10.23
C ILE A 73 0.57 2.55 -9.82
N LEU A 74 1.15 3.01 -8.70
CA LEU A 74 0.95 4.38 -8.19
C LEU A 74 1.28 5.48 -9.20
N PRO A 75 2.35 5.38 -10.04
CA PRO A 75 2.63 6.41 -11.04
C PRO A 75 1.50 6.62 -12.05
N GLN A 76 0.67 5.59 -12.31
CA GLN A 76 -0.48 5.71 -13.21
C GLN A 76 -1.63 6.53 -12.58
N LEU A 77 -1.62 6.70 -11.25
CA LEU A 77 -2.59 7.50 -10.48
C LEU A 77 -2.09 8.92 -10.20
N ASN A 78 -0.90 9.29 -10.67
CA ASN A 78 -0.27 10.61 -10.46
C ASN A 78 -0.17 11.02 -8.97
N LEU A 79 -0.03 10.04 -8.08
CA LEU A 79 0.04 10.28 -6.64
C LEU A 79 1.38 10.88 -6.22
N LYS A 80 1.35 11.72 -5.18
CA LYS A 80 2.53 12.36 -4.58
C LYS A 80 2.93 11.71 -3.26
N LYS A 81 1.96 11.13 -2.53
CA LYS A 81 2.20 10.49 -1.25
C LYS A 81 1.26 9.31 -1.06
N LEU A 82 1.77 8.27 -0.42
CA LEU A 82 0.99 7.08 -0.06
C LEU A 82 1.06 6.87 1.45
N PHE A 83 -0.10 6.66 2.07
CA PHE A 83 -0.23 6.32 3.48
C PHE A 83 -0.60 4.86 3.68
N GLY A 84 -0.40 4.38 4.91
CA GLY A 84 -0.85 3.05 5.33
C GLY A 84 -0.78 2.86 6.83
N LEU A 85 -1.53 1.87 7.33
CA LEU A 85 -1.39 1.33 8.68
C LEU A 85 -0.84 -0.09 8.60
N SER A 86 0.19 -0.37 9.38
CA SER A 86 0.85 -1.67 9.42
C SER A 86 0.77 -2.29 10.81
N SER A 87 0.48 -3.58 10.86
CA SER A 87 0.68 -4.36 12.08
C SER A 87 2.17 -4.66 12.29
N PRO A 88 2.62 -5.05 13.50
CA PRO A 88 4.01 -5.46 13.74
C PRO A 88 4.47 -6.57 12.81
N VAL A 89 3.57 -7.48 12.41
CA VAL A 89 3.88 -8.61 11.52
C VAL A 89 4.25 -8.16 10.10
N THR A 90 3.59 -7.10 9.61
CA THR A 90 3.78 -6.61 8.23
C THR A 90 4.74 -5.41 8.15
N LEU A 91 5.16 -4.85 9.28
CA LEU A 91 5.97 -3.64 9.33
C LEU A 91 7.31 -3.76 8.58
N SER A 92 8.00 -4.90 8.70
CA SER A 92 9.28 -5.12 8.00
C SER A 92 9.09 -5.15 6.48
N ILE A 93 8.02 -5.79 6.00
CA ILE A 93 7.68 -5.82 4.58
C ILE A 93 7.32 -4.42 4.08
N SER A 94 6.52 -3.66 4.84
CA SER A 94 6.18 -2.28 4.48
C SER A 94 7.44 -1.42 4.35
N LYS A 95 8.36 -1.52 5.31
CA LYS A 95 9.64 -0.81 5.25
C LYS A 95 10.51 -1.23 4.07
N SER A 96 10.54 -2.52 3.73
CA SER A 96 11.36 -2.99 2.61
C SER A 96 10.95 -2.41 1.27
N VAL A 97 9.69 -2.06 1.10
CA VAL A 97 9.14 -1.46 -0.13
C VAL A 97 9.11 0.09 -0.12
N GLY A 98 9.70 0.72 0.91
CA GLY A 98 9.92 2.16 0.95
C GLY A 98 9.02 2.95 1.91
N TYR A 99 8.20 2.31 2.73
CA TYR A 99 7.47 3.01 3.77
C TYR A 99 8.37 3.48 4.91
N GLU A 100 8.13 4.69 5.38
CA GLU A 100 8.71 5.30 6.56
C GLU A 100 7.66 5.45 7.66
N ILE A 101 8.09 5.48 8.92
CA ILE A 101 7.18 5.69 10.05
C ILE A 101 6.88 7.17 10.21
N ILE A 102 5.60 7.53 10.35
CA ILE A 102 5.16 8.88 10.66
C ILE A 102 5.33 9.11 12.18
N SER A 103 6.55 9.37 12.60
CA SER A 103 6.93 9.42 14.02
C SER A 103 6.30 10.56 14.81
N VAL A 104 5.77 11.59 14.15
CA VAL A 104 5.10 12.74 14.80
C VAL A 104 3.70 12.38 15.31
N LEU A 105 3.11 11.26 14.86
CA LEU A 105 1.82 10.76 15.27
C LEU A 105 1.98 9.70 16.38
N GLY A 106 1.03 9.64 17.31
CA GLY A 106 0.98 8.64 18.38
C GLY A 106 2.25 8.57 19.24
N ASP A 107 2.60 7.35 19.65
CA ASP A 107 3.87 7.06 20.28
C ASP A 107 4.88 6.60 19.21
N ASN A 108 5.68 7.55 18.68
CA ASN A 108 6.64 7.32 17.60
C ASN A 108 6.02 6.57 16.39
N GLY A 109 4.82 6.98 15.99
CA GLY A 109 4.06 6.41 14.87
C GLY A 109 3.14 5.25 15.25
N SER A 110 3.14 4.81 16.50
CA SER A 110 2.40 3.63 16.95
C SER A 110 1.15 3.99 17.76
N PHE A 111 0.12 3.15 17.62
CA PHE A 111 -1.18 3.29 18.27
C PHE A 111 -1.72 1.93 18.72
N TYR A 112 -2.55 1.93 19.76
CA TYR A 112 -3.44 0.80 20.02
C TYR A 112 -4.66 0.88 19.09
N TYR A 113 -4.67 0.04 18.05
CA TYR A 113 -5.73 0.01 17.04
C TYR A 113 -5.88 -1.39 16.43
N PRO A 114 -7.12 -1.88 16.16
CA PRO A 114 -8.42 -1.24 16.41
C PRO A 114 -8.88 -1.31 17.87
N LYS A 115 -8.11 -1.92 18.77
CA LYS A 115 -8.40 -2.01 20.20
C LYS A 115 -7.12 -2.11 21.02
N GLU A 116 -7.25 -1.92 22.33
CA GLU A 116 -6.15 -2.11 23.29
C GLU A 116 -5.48 -3.48 23.10
N GLY A 117 -4.14 -3.50 23.18
CA GLY A 117 -3.30 -4.68 22.97
C GLY A 117 -2.99 -5.03 21.52
N LEU A 118 -3.60 -4.37 20.53
CA LEU A 118 -3.23 -4.49 19.13
C LEU A 118 -2.52 -3.20 18.68
N ILE A 119 -1.32 -3.35 18.14
CA ILE A 119 -0.50 -2.21 17.67
C ILE A 119 -0.67 -2.05 16.17
N ALA A 120 -0.92 -0.79 15.75
CA ALA A 120 -0.81 -0.33 14.39
C ALA A 120 0.24 0.77 14.31
N THR A 121 1.02 0.79 13.23
CA THR A 121 2.03 1.81 12.97
C THR A 121 1.62 2.61 11.73
N ALA A 122 1.57 3.93 11.87
CA ALA A 122 1.30 4.86 10.77
C ALA A 122 2.52 4.99 9.87
N LEU A 123 2.31 4.84 8.59
CA LEU A 123 3.36 4.78 7.57
C LEU A 123 3.06 5.70 6.40
N GLU A 124 4.11 6.14 5.73
CA GLU A 124 4.03 6.92 4.49
C GLU A 124 5.15 6.57 3.51
N ILE A 125 4.89 6.75 2.22
CA ILE A 125 5.89 6.86 1.15
C ILE A 125 5.83 8.29 0.61
N ASN A 126 6.92 9.03 0.76
CA ASN A 126 7.04 10.43 0.31
C ASN A 126 7.58 10.54 -1.12
N ASP A 127 8.28 9.53 -1.59
CA ASP A 127 8.98 9.49 -2.87
C ASP A 127 8.51 8.29 -3.69
N ILE A 128 7.30 8.41 -4.24
CA ILE A 128 6.68 7.36 -5.06
C ILE A 128 7.48 7.12 -6.35
N ALA A 129 8.11 8.14 -6.90
CA ALA A 129 8.83 8.03 -8.15
C ALA A 129 10.08 7.15 -8.01
N GLU A 130 10.94 7.47 -7.05
CA GLU A 130 12.26 6.86 -6.91
C GLU A 130 12.30 5.75 -5.85
N LEU A 131 11.35 5.74 -4.90
CA LEU A 131 11.32 4.80 -3.77
C LEU A 131 12.67 4.75 -3.03
N SER A 132 13.22 5.93 -2.71
CA SER A 132 14.58 6.10 -2.18
C SER A 132 14.82 5.34 -0.88
N HIS A 133 13.77 5.11 -0.09
CA HIS A 133 13.81 4.37 1.18
C HIS A 133 13.54 2.87 1.05
N ALA A 134 13.23 2.39 -0.17
CA ALA A 134 13.06 0.95 -0.40
C ALA A 134 14.41 0.21 -0.41
N GLN A 135 14.39 -1.03 0.04
CA GLN A 135 15.52 -1.93 -0.15
C GLN A 135 15.79 -2.12 -1.65
N GLU A 136 17.05 -2.19 -2.04
CA GLU A 136 17.44 -2.22 -3.45
C GLU A 136 16.76 -3.34 -4.25
N ALA A 137 16.67 -4.54 -3.70
CA ALA A 137 16.02 -5.67 -4.36
C ALA A 137 14.52 -5.42 -4.59
N GLU A 138 13.82 -4.86 -3.60
CA GLU A 138 12.39 -4.54 -3.70
C GLU A 138 12.15 -3.39 -4.68
N ARG A 139 12.98 -2.36 -4.63
CA ARG A 139 12.91 -1.23 -5.55
C ARG A 139 13.10 -1.69 -7.00
N ASN A 140 14.11 -2.52 -7.26
CA ASN A 140 14.39 -3.06 -8.59
C ASN A 140 13.22 -3.89 -9.10
N TYR A 141 12.63 -4.75 -8.26
CA TYR A 141 11.46 -5.55 -8.61
C TYR A 141 10.24 -4.66 -8.94
N ILE A 142 9.96 -3.65 -8.11
CA ILE A 142 8.85 -2.71 -8.34
C ILE A 142 9.06 -1.93 -9.64
N PHE A 143 10.29 -1.52 -9.95
CA PHE A 143 10.60 -0.83 -11.20
C PHE A 143 10.47 -1.75 -12.41
N GLU A 144 10.81 -3.03 -12.28
CA GLU A 144 10.53 -4.01 -13.33
C GLU A 144 9.03 -4.14 -13.61
N LEU A 145 8.19 -4.20 -12.56
CA LEU A 145 6.74 -4.20 -12.68
C LEU A 145 6.21 -2.92 -13.38
N ARG A 146 6.79 -1.76 -13.10
CA ARG A 146 6.45 -0.50 -13.76
C ARG A 146 6.77 -0.49 -15.25
N ASN A 147 7.86 -1.13 -15.62
CA ASN A 147 8.34 -1.18 -17.01
C ASN A 147 7.68 -2.29 -17.83
N LYS A 148 7.29 -3.38 -17.19
CA LYS A 148 6.67 -4.57 -17.81
C LYS A 148 5.28 -4.76 -17.24
N ILE A 149 4.33 -3.92 -17.66
CA ILE A 149 2.97 -3.91 -17.11
C ILE A 149 2.14 -5.16 -17.44
N ASN A 150 2.55 -5.95 -18.42
CA ASN A 150 1.93 -7.22 -18.80
C ASN A 150 3.04 -8.26 -19.04
N PHE A 151 3.19 -9.23 -18.15
CA PHE A 151 4.17 -10.30 -18.31
C PHE A 151 3.88 -11.49 -17.39
N ASN A 152 4.52 -12.60 -17.71
CA ASN A 152 4.45 -13.83 -16.93
C ASN A 152 5.82 -14.07 -16.27
N THR A 153 5.80 -14.59 -15.05
CA THR A 153 6.99 -15.01 -14.31
C THR A 153 6.71 -16.23 -13.46
N VAL A 154 7.75 -16.92 -13.05
CA VAL A 154 7.68 -17.98 -12.04
C VAL A 154 8.35 -17.47 -10.79
N GLU A 155 7.62 -17.46 -9.71
CA GLU A 155 8.09 -17.00 -8.40
C GLU A 155 8.16 -18.15 -7.41
N SER A 156 9.17 -18.13 -6.55
CA SER A 156 9.35 -19.13 -5.50
C SER A 156 8.94 -18.58 -4.16
N GLY A 157 7.98 -19.24 -3.52
CA GLY A 157 7.51 -18.91 -2.17
C GLY A 157 7.79 -20.07 -1.17
N PRO A 158 7.46 -19.89 0.11
CA PRO A 158 7.64 -20.93 1.13
C PRO A 158 6.92 -22.24 0.84
N LYS A 159 5.88 -22.24 0.00
CA LYS A 159 5.10 -23.42 -0.40
C LYS A 159 5.43 -23.96 -1.79
N GLY A 160 6.46 -23.43 -2.44
CA GLY A 160 6.90 -23.87 -3.75
C GLY A 160 6.81 -22.79 -4.82
N GLU A 161 6.95 -23.21 -6.07
CA GLU A 161 6.89 -22.34 -7.23
C GLU A 161 5.44 -21.99 -7.61
N MET A 162 5.27 -20.82 -8.18
CA MET A 162 4.00 -20.27 -8.59
C MET A 162 4.17 -19.50 -9.89
N GLU A 163 3.37 -19.81 -10.89
CA GLU A 163 3.28 -19.01 -12.11
C GLU A 163 2.40 -17.79 -11.83
N LEU A 164 2.92 -16.61 -12.11
CA LEU A 164 2.21 -15.34 -11.98
C LEU A 164 2.08 -14.67 -13.35
N GLN A 165 0.86 -14.24 -13.66
CA GLN A 165 0.58 -13.34 -14.76
C GLN A 165 0.26 -11.96 -14.19
N PHE A 166 1.03 -10.96 -14.58
CA PHE A 166 0.80 -9.57 -14.21
C PHE A 166 0.07 -8.84 -15.33
N GLU A 167 -1.02 -8.13 -14.95
CA GLU A 167 -1.79 -7.21 -15.79
C GLU A 167 -1.98 -5.92 -14.98
N LEU A 168 -1.04 -4.99 -15.11
CA LEU A 168 -0.93 -3.83 -14.22
C LEU A 168 -1.44 -2.52 -14.84
N GLN A 169 -2.04 -2.57 -16.01
CA GLN A 169 -2.62 -1.39 -16.64
C GLN A 169 -3.92 -0.99 -15.94
N ILE A 170 -3.94 0.21 -15.35
CA ILE A 170 -5.19 0.78 -14.81
C ILE A 170 -6.03 1.28 -16.01
N PRO A 171 -7.29 0.82 -16.13
CA PRO A 171 -8.20 1.33 -17.15
C PRO A 171 -8.38 2.85 -16.99
N LYS A 172 -8.21 3.61 -18.06
CA LYS A 172 -8.54 5.04 -18.05
C LYS A 172 -10.04 5.19 -17.82
N PRO A 173 -10.49 6.17 -17.00
CA PRO A 173 -11.90 6.49 -16.89
C PRO A 173 -12.49 6.69 -18.29
N GLN A 174 -13.54 5.95 -18.61
CA GLN A 174 -14.29 6.26 -19.81
C GLN A 174 -14.89 7.64 -19.59
N ASN A 175 -14.50 8.62 -20.42
CA ASN A 175 -15.16 9.91 -20.42
C ASN A 175 -16.63 9.65 -20.73
N GLU A 176 -17.50 9.67 -19.74
CA GLU A 176 -18.93 9.75 -19.97
C GLU A 176 -19.15 11.02 -20.80
N LYS A 177 -19.48 10.83 -22.06
CA LYS A 177 -19.92 11.93 -22.92
C LYS A 177 -21.17 12.50 -22.26
N LYS A 178 -21.02 13.70 -21.70
CA LYS A 178 -22.16 14.53 -21.28
C LYS A 178 -23.07 14.83 -22.45
#